data_1a126a1d02e117194e64a4f40a9439a4
#
_entry.id   1a126a1d02e117194e64a4f40a9439a4
#
_cell.length_a   1.000
_cell.length_b   1.000
_cell.length_c   1.000
_cell.angle_alpha   90.00
_cell.angle_beta   90.00
_cell.angle_gamma   90.00
#
_symmetry.space_group_name_H-M   'P 1'
#
loop_
_entity.id
_entity.type
_entity.pdbx_description
1 polymer ?
#
loop_
_entity_poly.entity_id
_entity_poly.type
_entity_poly.pdbx_seq_one_letter_code
_entity_poly.pdbx_strand_id
1 'polypeptide(L)'
;MDVIFEKYKNNYAISFSNDSLTNTIQHQILMHIEGCLVGLTLVRLGMSGMFHKYFMEISFRPEEFHKSPENFKIILDFFVHLGWFTQKKGNYQFTETGLFFAKRATTFGVTVSYLPTFSKMDELLFGNPNVLRDVAEGGEEIHVDREMNVWGSGGAHDTYFKVVDEIIIKLFNLPIEDQPKGILDMGCGNGAFIEHIYTVIDRRTLRGKCWMTILYSLLVPITIKQL
;
A
#
# COMPACT_ATOMS: atom_id res chain seq x y z
N MET A 1 -5.40 20.82 7.55
CA MET A 1 -5.78 19.53 8.17
C MET A 1 -6.61 19.70 9.42
N ASP A 2 -6.23 20.59 10.34
CA ASP A 2 -6.94 20.82 11.60
C ASP A 2 -8.45 21.03 11.44
N VAL A 3 -8.84 21.89 10.49
CA VAL A 3 -10.26 22.20 10.24
C VAL A 3 -11.06 20.98 9.83
N ILE A 4 -10.46 20.08 9.05
CA ILE A 4 -11.12 18.84 8.60
C ILE A 4 -11.27 17.87 9.77
N PHE A 5 -10.21 17.67 10.56
CA PHE A 5 -10.26 16.78 11.72
C PHE A 5 -11.18 17.29 12.84
N GLU A 6 -11.21 18.58 13.07
CA GLU A 6 -12.16 19.15 14.04
C GLU A 6 -13.62 18.99 13.58
N LYS A 7 -13.90 19.22 12.29
CA LYS A 7 -15.24 18.92 11.74
C LYS A 7 -15.58 17.45 11.88
N TYR A 8 -14.63 16.57 11.62
CA TYR A 8 -14.82 15.12 11.73
C TYR A 8 -15.09 14.71 13.19
N LYS A 9 -14.30 15.17 14.16
CA LYS A 9 -14.52 14.91 15.60
C LYS A 9 -15.92 15.32 16.07
N ASN A 10 -16.47 16.37 15.49
CA ASN A 10 -17.82 16.85 15.77
C ASN A 10 -18.87 16.21 14.84
N ASN A 11 -18.58 15.03 14.24
CA ASN A 11 -19.45 14.35 13.29
C ASN A 11 -19.92 15.27 12.15
N TYR A 12 -19.07 16.20 11.69
CA TYR A 12 -19.42 17.25 10.70
C TYR A 12 -20.67 18.05 11.07
N ALA A 13 -20.96 18.20 12.36
CA ALA A 13 -22.20 18.80 12.91
C ALA A 13 -23.49 18.06 12.48
N ILE A 14 -23.38 16.78 12.14
CA ILE A 14 -24.55 15.95 11.81
C ILE A 14 -25.28 15.59 13.10
N SER A 15 -26.56 15.93 13.15
CA SER A 15 -27.47 15.40 14.17
C SER A 15 -28.03 14.09 13.71
N PHE A 16 -27.73 13.01 14.43
CA PHE A 16 -28.22 11.68 14.09
C PHE A 16 -29.74 11.58 14.35
N SER A 17 -30.46 10.96 13.41
CA SER A 17 -31.90 10.76 13.50
C SER A 17 -32.26 9.73 14.57
N ASN A 18 -33.43 9.90 15.18
CA ASN A 18 -34.04 8.87 16.03
C ASN A 18 -34.67 7.72 15.23
N ASP A 19 -34.92 7.93 13.94
CA ASP A 19 -35.38 6.87 13.05
C ASP A 19 -34.25 5.90 12.73
N SER A 20 -34.46 4.61 12.96
CA SER A 20 -33.44 3.57 12.88
C SER A 20 -32.80 3.47 11.49
N LEU A 21 -33.58 3.56 10.41
CA LEU A 21 -33.07 3.47 9.06
C LEU A 21 -32.24 4.69 8.69
N THR A 22 -32.75 5.87 8.95
CA THR A 22 -32.04 7.15 8.70
C THR A 22 -30.74 7.22 9.50
N ASN A 23 -30.77 6.82 10.77
CA ASN A 23 -29.60 6.75 11.62
C ASN A 23 -28.51 5.83 11.02
N THR A 24 -28.92 4.62 10.58
CA THR A 24 -28.02 3.67 9.95
C THR A 24 -27.38 4.25 8.69
N ILE A 25 -28.15 4.91 7.83
CA ILE A 25 -27.64 5.56 6.62
C ILE A 25 -26.63 6.68 6.97
N GLN A 26 -26.97 7.51 7.95
CA GLN A 26 -26.08 8.58 8.40
C GLN A 26 -24.73 8.05 8.90
N HIS A 27 -24.74 6.97 9.69
CA HIS A 27 -23.51 6.30 10.13
C HIS A 27 -22.71 5.71 8.97
N GLN A 28 -23.36 5.09 8.00
CA GLN A 28 -22.69 4.54 6.81
C GLN A 28 -22.00 5.66 6.00
N ILE A 29 -22.66 6.79 5.80
CA ILE A 29 -22.07 7.95 5.10
C ILE A 29 -20.86 8.47 5.86
N LEU A 30 -20.97 8.61 7.19
CA LEU A 30 -19.85 9.07 8.03
C LEU A 30 -18.65 8.11 7.94
N MET A 31 -18.89 6.81 8.01
CA MET A 31 -17.83 5.78 7.85
C MET A 31 -17.16 5.85 6.49
N HIS A 32 -17.87 6.18 5.40
CA HIS A 32 -17.26 6.36 4.09
C HIS A 32 -16.36 7.59 4.03
N ILE A 33 -16.79 8.71 4.62
CA ILE A 33 -15.97 9.93 4.73
C ILE A 33 -14.70 9.64 5.56
N GLU A 34 -14.86 8.94 6.67
CA GLU A 34 -13.76 8.47 7.52
C GLU A 34 -12.78 7.61 6.72
N GLY A 35 -13.28 6.62 5.97
CA GLY A 35 -12.47 5.74 5.15
C GLY A 35 -11.63 6.51 4.11
N CYS A 36 -12.19 7.57 3.50
CA CYS A 36 -11.45 8.44 2.59
C CYS A 36 -10.28 9.16 3.28
N LEU A 37 -10.51 9.71 4.47
CA LEU A 37 -9.46 10.40 5.23
C LEU A 37 -8.39 9.45 5.76
N VAL A 38 -8.83 8.31 6.31
CA VAL A 38 -7.98 7.32 6.94
C VAL A 38 -7.15 6.57 5.91
N GLY A 39 -7.75 6.13 4.79
CA GLY A 39 -7.06 5.34 3.77
C GLY A 39 -5.84 6.07 3.21
N LEU A 40 -6.00 7.35 2.87
CA LEU A 40 -4.92 8.20 2.39
C LEU A 40 -3.78 8.32 3.39
N THR A 41 -4.15 8.64 4.63
CA THR A 41 -3.18 8.86 5.70
C THR A 41 -2.46 7.56 6.05
N LEU A 42 -3.19 6.44 6.13
CA LEU A 42 -2.66 5.12 6.43
C LEU A 42 -1.60 4.68 5.41
N VAL A 43 -1.88 4.84 4.12
CA VAL A 43 -0.95 4.48 3.05
C VAL A 43 0.31 5.33 3.11
N ARG A 44 0.19 6.64 3.27
CA ARG A 44 1.36 7.54 3.38
C ARG A 44 2.20 7.25 4.61
N LEU A 45 1.60 6.96 5.76
CA LEU A 45 2.33 6.55 6.97
C LEU A 45 3.03 5.20 6.79
N GLY A 46 2.38 4.25 6.12
CA GLY A 46 2.97 2.95 5.81
C GLY A 46 4.19 3.07 4.90
N MET A 47 4.07 3.81 3.80
CA MET A 47 5.18 4.07 2.88
C MET A 47 6.34 4.82 3.54
N SER A 48 6.06 5.69 4.53
CA SER A 48 7.11 6.40 5.28
C SER A 48 7.73 5.60 6.43
N GLY A 49 7.37 4.34 6.60
CA GLY A 49 7.96 3.44 7.60
C GLY A 49 7.33 3.47 8.98
N MET A 50 6.19 4.16 9.17
CA MET A 50 5.49 4.22 10.47
C MET A 50 5.08 2.85 11.00
N PHE A 51 4.84 1.89 10.10
CA PHE A 51 4.42 0.53 10.48
C PHE A 51 5.60 -0.44 10.58
N HIS A 52 6.79 0.09 10.82
CA HIS A 52 7.91 -0.73 11.23
C HIS A 52 7.67 -1.32 12.62
N LYS A 53 8.17 -2.54 12.87
CA LYS A 53 8.01 -3.28 14.12
C LYS A 53 8.28 -2.45 15.36
N TYR A 54 9.32 -1.62 15.35
CA TYR A 54 9.67 -0.73 16.44
C TYR A 54 8.50 0.14 16.89
N PHE A 55 7.91 0.92 15.98
CA PHE A 55 6.79 1.81 16.31
C PHE A 55 5.50 1.07 16.64
N MET A 56 5.33 -0.14 16.12
CA MET A 56 4.14 -0.95 16.42
C MET A 56 4.17 -1.62 17.79
N GLU A 57 5.35 -1.88 18.34
CA GLU A 57 5.50 -2.62 19.60
C GLU A 57 5.73 -1.73 20.82
N ILE A 58 6.22 -0.50 20.63
CA ILE A 58 6.53 0.42 21.72
C ILE A 58 5.75 1.72 21.64
N SER A 59 5.72 2.47 22.75
CA SER A 59 5.23 3.85 22.74
C SER A 59 6.31 4.77 22.19
N PHE A 60 5.93 5.76 21.42
CA PHE A 60 6.82 6.72 20.76
C PHE A 60 6.28 8.14 20.86
N ARG A 61 7.14 9.12 20.60
CA ARG A 61 6.78 10.55 20.48
C ARG A 61 6.75 10.96 19.01
N PRO A 62 5.97 11.99 18.64
CA PRO A 62 5.93 12.50 17.27
C PRO A 62 7.32 12.87 16.70
N GLU A 63 8.21 13.40 17.56
CA GLU A 63 9.57 13.82 17.20
C GLU A 63 10.45 12.65 16.73
N GLU A 64 10.18 11.45 17.21
CA GLU A 64 10.94 10.25 16.85
C GLU A 64 10.68 9.79 15.42
N PHE A 65 9.54 10.20 14.86
CA PHE A 65 9.12 9.75 13.55
C PHE A 65 9.15 10.83 12.48
N HIS A 66 8.75 12.07 12.80
CA HIS A 66 8.51 13.08 11.78
C HIS A 66 9.24 14.41 12.06
N LYS A 67 9.77 15.03 10.98
CA LYS A 67 10.49 16.31 11.06
C LYS A 67 9.61 17.50 11.50
N SER A 68 8.29 17.38 11.37
CA SER A 68 7.32 18.37 11.81
C SER A 68 6.39 17.72 12.85
N PRO A 69 6.83 17.55 14.08
CA PRO A 69 6.12 16.83 15.13
C PRO A 69 4.75 17.45 15.45
N GLU A 70 4.63 18.76 15.40
CA GLU A 70 3.37 19.50 15.61
C GLU A 70 2.27 19.09 14.63
N ASN A 71 2.61 19.08 13.33
CA ASN A 71 1.66 18.65 12.28
C ASN A 71 1.38 17.15 12.37
N PHE A 72 2.38 16.37 12.70
CA PHE A 72 2.21 14.93 12.85
C PHE A 72 1.36 14.58 14.08
N LYS A 73 1.48 15.34 15.16
CA LYS A 73 0.64 15.19 16.35
C LYS A 73 -0.86 15.31 16.02
N ILE A 74 -1.24 16.21 15.12
CA ILE A 74 -2.64 16.38 14.70
C ILE A 74 -3.18 15.08 14.10
N ILE A 75 -2.38 14.42 13.26
CA ILE A 75 -2.73 13.13 12.64
C ILE A 75 -2.85 12.05 13.73
N LEU A 76 -1.90 12.00 14.66
CA LEU A 76 -1.92 11.02 15.75
C LEU A 76 -3.11 11.25 16.69
N ASP A 77 -3.45 12.48 17.01
CA ASP A 77 -4.61 12.81 17.84
C ASP A 77 -5.92 12.43 17.13
N PHE A 78 -5.99 12.56 15.81
CA PHE A 78 -7.09 12.04 15.03
C PHE A 78 -7.20 10.51 15.13
N PHE A 79 -6.08 9.80 15.02
CA PHE A 79 -6.06 8.34 15.21
C PHE A 79 -6.37 7.92 16.66
N VAL A 80 -6.04 8.74 17.66
CA VAL A 80 -6.50 8.52 19.04
C VAL A 80 -8.03 8.64 19.12
N HIS A 81 -8.62 9.63 18.43
CA HIS A 81 -10.08 9.78 18.35
C HIS A 81 -10.74 8.54 17.70
N LEU A 82 -10.10 7.95 16.69
CA LEU A 82 -10.57 6.71 16.06
C LEU A 82 -10.32 5.44 16.89
N GLY A 83 -9.64 5.55 18.03
CA GLY A 83 -9.29 4.42 18.88
C GLY A 83 -8.13 3.58 18.35
N TRP A 84 -7.33 4.09 17.39
CA TRP A 84 -6.18 3.36 16.84
C TRP A 84 -4.91 3.55 17.66
N PHE A 85 -4.82 4.67 18.36
CA PHE A 85 -3.75 4.94 19.32
C PHE A 85 -4.32 5.25 20.69
N THR A 86 -3.54 4.96 21.73
CA THR A 86 -3.65 5.60 23.03
C THR A 86 -2.59 6.67 23.17
N GLN A 87 -2.91 7.74 23.92
CA GLN A 87 -1.96 8.81 24.22
C GLN A 87 -1.82 8.98 25.72
N LYS A 88 -0.58 8.96 26.22
CA LYS A 88 -0.26 9.23 27.63
C LYS A 88 0.99 10.10 27.73
N LYS A 89 0.86 11.30 28.35
CA LYS A 89 2.00 12.22 28.58
C LYS A 89 2.84 12.51 27.33
N GLY A 90 2.18 12.68 26.17
CA GLY A 90 2.84 12.96 24.90
C GLY A 90 3.37 11.74 24.15
N ASN A 91 3.29 10.54 24.72
CA ASN A 91 3.63 9.30 24.04
C ASN A 91 2.38 8.67 23.43
N TYR A 92 2.54 8.11 22.23
CA TYR A 92 1.51 7.40 21.47
C TYR A 92 1.86 5.92 21.42
N GLN A 93 0.85 5.07 21.47
CA GLN A 93 1.01 3.62 21.36
C GLN A 93 -0.16 3.04 20.58
N PHE A 94 0.11 2.12 19.68
CA PHE A 94 -0.92 1.39 18.95
C PHE A 94 -1.84 0.62 19.88
N THR A 95 -3.13 0.66 19.58
CA THR A 95 -4.12 -0.28 20.10
C THR A 95 -4.17 -1.52 19.23
N GLU A 96 -4.91 -2.56 19.64
CA GLU A 96 -5.17 -3.74 18.79
C GLU A 96 -5.85 -3.35 17.48
N THR A 97 -6.80 -2.41 17.52
CA THR A 97 -7.46 -1.87 16.33
C THR A 97 -6.46 -1.16 15.41
N GLY A 98 -5.61 -0.31 15.97
CA GLY A 98 -4.56 0.36 15.20
C GLY A 98 -3.59 -0.63 14.54
N LEU A 99 -3.16 -1.66 15.28
CA LEU A 99 -2.31 -2.72 14.74
C LEU A 99 -3.00 -3.52 13.62
N PHE A 100 -4.31 -3.76 13.74
CA PHE A 100 -5.09 -4.44 12.71
C PHE A 100 -5.01 -3.68 11.39
N PHE A 101 -5.23 -2.37 11.39
CA PHE A 101 -5.18 -1.53 10.20
C PHE A 101 -3.75 -1.31 9.70
N ALA A 102 -2.79 -1.07 10.58
CA ALA A 102 -1.38 -0.90 10.22
C ALA A 102 -0.83 -2.10 9.43
N LYS A 103 -1.12 -3.32 9.89
CA LYS A 103 -0.72 -4.57 9.22
C LYS A 103 -1.40 -4.79 7.86
N ARG A 104 -2.45 -4.03 7.55
CA ARG A 104 -3.23 -4.11 6.30
C ARG A 104 -3.11 -2.86 5.43
N ALA A 105 -2.24 -1.95 5.79
CA ALA A 105 -2.09 -0.67 5.08
C ALA A 105 -1.85 -0.84 3.57
N THR A 106 -1.09 -1.86 3.16
CA THR A 106 -0.82 -2.16 1.75
C THR A 106 -2.09 -2.46 0.95
N THR A 107 -3.13 -3.04 1.58
CA THR A 107 -4.40 -3.35 0.87
C THR A 107 -5.13 -2.11 0.37
N PHE A 108 -4.85 -0.94 0.94
CA PHE A 108 -5.41 0.35 0.52
C PHE A 108 -4.54 1.04 -0.53
N GLY A 109 -3.27 0.62 -0.69
CA GLY A 109 -2.28 1.31 -1.51
C GLY A 109 -2.69 1.42 -2.98
N VAL A 110 -3.20 0.34 -3.57
CA VAL A 110 -3.65 0.34 -4.97
C VAL A 110 -4.78 1.35 -5.18
N THR A 111 -5.82 1.34 -4.34
CA THR A 111 -6.95 2.27 -4.47
C THR A 111 -6.49 3.71 -4.28
N VAL A 112 -5.68 3.98 -3.26
CA VAL A 112 -5.18 5.32 -2.95
C VAL A 112 -4.25 5.85 -4.05
N SER A 113 -3.52 4.98 -4.73
CA SER A 113 -2.64 5.37 -5.84
C SER A 113 -3.38 6.00 -7.03
N TYR A 114 -4.67 5.72 -7.19
CA TYR A 114 -5.52 6.30 -8.24
C TYR A 114 -6.17 7.63 -7.87
N LEU A 115 -5.78 8.26 -6.77
CA LEU A 115 -6.27 9.60 -6.43
C LEU A 115 -6.11 10.65 -7.54
N PRO A 116 -5.01 10.66 -8.32
CA PRO A 116 -4.93 11.58 -9.46
C PRO A 116 -6.09 11.39 -10.45
N THR A 117 -6.49 10.14 -10.71
CA THR A 117 -7.67 9.83 -11.54
C THR A 117 -8.96 10.25 -10.85
N PHE A 118 -9.15 9.92 -9.58
CA PHE A 118 -10.37 10.27 -8.85
C PHE A 118 -10.55 11.78 -8.69
N SER A 119 -9.47 12.54 -8.63
CA SER A 119 -9.52 14.01 -8.57
C SER A 119 -9.99 14.67 -9.86
N LYS A 120 -10.10 13.92 -10.96
CA LYS A 120 -10.52 14.38 -12.30
C LYS A 120 -11.81 13.70 -12.78
N MET A 121 -12.58 13.08 -11.87
CA MET A 121 -13.76 12.30 -12.25
C MET A 121 -14.82 13.12 -12.99
N ASP A 122 -15.08 14.33 -12.58
CA ASP A 122 -16.02 15.23 -13.24
C ASP A 122 -15.54 15.63 -14.65
N GLU A 123 -14.25 15.90 -14.82
CA GLU A 123 -13.66 16.17 -16.12
C GLU A 123 -13.70 14.95 -17.03
N LEU A 124 -13.41 13.76 -16.50
CA LEU A 124 -13.44 12.50 -17.25
C LEU A 124 -14.87 12.11 -17.68
N LEU A 125 -15.88 12.39 -16.85
CA LEU A 125 -17.26 12.00 -17.09
C LEU A 125 -18.02 13.02 -17.93
N PHE A 126 -17.78 14.30 -17.74
CA PHE A 126 -18.58 15.37 -18.31
C PHE A 126 -17.78 16.37 -19.16
N GLY A 127 -16.45 16.31 -19.14
CA GLY A 127 -15.54 17.18 -19.85
C GLY A 127 -14.69 16.43 -20.88
N ASN A 128 -13.36 16.55 -20.75
CA ASN A 128 -12.40 15.90 -21.65
C ASN A 128 -12.01 14.49 -21.14
N PRO A 129 -12.48 13.37 -21.76
CA PRO A 129 -12.15 12.02 -21.35
C PRO A 129 -10.67 11.67 -21.53
N ASN A 130 -9.87 12.50 -22.20
CA ASN A 130 -8.45 12.29 -22.43
C ASN A 130 -7.56 13.09 -21.47
N VAL A 131 -8.12 13.80 -20.50
CA VAL A 131 -7.38 14.70 -19.59
C VAL A 131 -6.21 14.03 -18.86
N LEU A 132 -6.25 12.70 -18.69
CA LEU A 132 -5.20 11.92 -18.05
C LEU A 132 -4.30 11.15 -19.05
N ARG A 133 -4.52 11.33 -20.37
CA ARG A 133 -3.65 10.75 -21.40
C ARG A 133 -2.50 11.67 -21.77
N ASP A 134 -2.63 12.95 -21.47
CA ASP A 134 -1.56 13.91 -21.64
C ASP A 134 -0.45 13.55 -20.64
N VAL A 135 0.67 13.14 -21.18
CA VAL A 135 1.84 12.76 -20.39
C VAL A 135 2.53 14.04 -19.96
N ALA A 136 2.89 14.16 -18.68
CA ALA A 136 3.69 15.27 -18.20
C ALA A 136 5.00 15.40 -19.00
N GLU A 137 5.61 16.60 -19.04
CA GLU A 137 6.94 16.79 -19.61
C GLU A 137 7.91 15.78 -18.96
N GLY A 138 8.48 14.88 -19.79
CA GLY A 138 9.37 13.80 -19.30
C GLY A 138 8.77 12.40 -19.37
N GLY A 139 7.51 12.24 -19.80
CA GLY A 139 6.89 10.92 -20.01
C GLY A 139 6.37 10.25 -18.73
N GLU A 140 6.18 11.00 -17.65
CA GLU A 140 5.64 10.48 -16.40
C GLU A 140 4.12 10.26 -16.49
N GLU A 141 3.65 9.16 -15.91
CA GLU A 141 2.23 8.88 -15.78
C GLU A 141 1.57 9.86 -14.80
N ILE A 142 0.46 10.47 -15.19
CA ILE A 142 -0.26 11.43 -14.36
C ILE A 142 -1.58 10.89 -13.79
N HIS A 143 -1.99 9.70 -14.19
CA HIS A 143 -3.26 9.09 -13.78
C HIS A 143 -3.13 8.25 -12.50
N VAL A 144 -1.92 7.85 -12.11
CA VAL A 144 -1.65 6.98 -10.97
C VAL A 144 -0.32 7.35 -10.31
N ASP A 145 -0.27 7.28 -8.98
CA ASP A 145 0.99 7.28 -8.23
C ASP A 145 1.58 5.86 -8.32
N ARG A 146 2.53 5.66 -9.24
CA ARG A 146 3.08 4.33 -9.56
C ARG A 146 3.83 3.70 -8.39
N GLU A 147 4.59 4.49 -7.64
CA GLU A 147 5.33 4.01 -6.46
C GLU A 147 4.37 3.45 -5.42
N MET A 148 3.32 4.20 -5.12
CA MET A 148 2.28 3.78 -4.17
C MET A 148 1.51 2.56 -4.66
N ASN A 149 1.20 2.50 -5.96
CA ASN A 149 0.52 1.35 -6.57
C ASN A 149 1.32 0.07 -6.40
N VAL A 150 2.63 0.13 -6.70
CA VAL A 150 3.55 -1.00 -6.57
C VAL A 150 3.75 -1.39 -5.10
N TRP A 151 3.87 -0.43 -4.20
CA TRP A 151 3.95 -0.69 -2.77
C TRP A 151 2.70 -1.42 -2.26
N GLY A 152 1.53 -0.97 -2.68
CA GLY A 152 0.25 -1.58 -2.31
C GLY A 152 0.09 -2.99 -2.88
N SER A 153 0.32 -3.17 -4.17
CA SER A 153 0.19 -4.47 -4.84
C SER A 153 1.22 -5.49 -4.35
N GLY A 154 2.47 -5.09 -4.18
CA GLY A 154 3.54 -5.96 -3.70
C GLY A 154 3.24 -6.55 -2.33
N GLY A 155 2.85 -5.71 -1.36
CA GLY A 155 2.51 -6.18 -0.02
C GLY A 155 1.24 -7.05 0.04
N ALA A 156 0.30 -6.88 -0.89
CA ALA A 156 -0.89 -7.73 -0.98
C ALA A 156 -0.58 -9.10 -1.61
N HIS A 157 0.40 -9.17 -2.50
CA HIS A 157 0.68 -10.37 -3.31
C HIS A 157 1.58 -11.40 -2.61
N ASP A 158 2.30 -11.04 -1.57
CA ASP A 158 3.19 -11.96 -0.83
C ASP A 158 2.53 -13.27 -0.42
N THR A 159 1.26 -13.24 -0.06
CA THR A 159 0.49 -14.43 0.32
C THR A 159 0.23 -15.33 -0.90
N TYR A 160 -0.05 -14.73 -2.06
CA TYR A 160 -0.33 -15.47 -3.30
C TYR A 160 0.93 -16.08 -3.89
N PHE A 161 2.08 -15.42 -3.78
CA PHE A 161 3.35 -15.95 -4.26
C PHE A 161 3.66 -17.32 -3.69
N LYS A 162 3.39 -17.53 -2.39
CA LYS A 162 3.62 -18.82 -1.72
C LYS A 162 2.80 -19.96 -2.28
N VAL A 163 1.63 -19.70 -2.86
CA VAL A 163 0.80 -20.75 -3.49
C VAL A 163 1.50 -21.35 -4.71
N VAL A 164 2.36 -20.57 -5.37
CA VAL A 164 3.10 -20.99 -6.56
C VAL A 164 4.34 -21.80 -6.21
N ASP A 165 4.83 -21.75 -4.98
CA ASP A 165 6.07 -22.40 -4.53
C ASP A 165 6.13 -23.88 -4.92
N GLU A 166 5.07 -24.64 -4.64
CA GLU A 166 5.06 -26.07 -4.92
C GLU A 166 5.14 -26.38 -6.41
N ILE A 167 4.56 -25.53 -7.25
CA ILE A 167 4.62 -25.67 -8.71
C ILE A 167 6.05 -25.42 -9.16
N ILE A 168 6.67 -24.34 -8.70
CA ILE A 168 8.06 -23.99 -9.03
C ILE A 168 9.03 -25.09 -8.57
N ILE A 169 8.87 -25.56 -7.34
CA ILE A 169 9.71 -26.64 -6.80
C ILE A 169 9.60 -27.91 -7.65
N LYS A 170 8.40 -28.32 -8.05
CA LYS A 170 8.18 -29.48 -8.89
C LYS A 170 8.85 -29.31 -10.25
N LEU A 171 8.66 -28.16 -10.90
CA LEU A 171 9.22 -27.88 -12.23
C LEU A 171 10.76 -27.85 -12.23
N PHE A 172 11.37 -27.25 -11.21
CA PHE A 172 12.83 -27.09 -11.12
C PHE A 172 13.54 -28.25 -10.40
N ASN A 173 12.82 -29.30 -10.00
CA ASN A 173 13.35 -30.59 -9.58
C ASN A 173 13.23 -31.68 -10.67
N LEU A 174 12.66 -31.37 -11.85
CA LEU A 174 12.70 -32.25 -13.00
C LEU A 174 14.17 -32.41 -13.54
N PRO A 175 14.43 -33.41 -14.37
CA PRO A 175 15.67 -33.46 -15.13
C PRO A 175 15.92 -32.15 -15.90
N ILE A 176 17.17 -31.76 -16.06
CA ILE A 176 17.56 -30.46 -16.65
C ILE A 176 16.94 -30.20 -18.02
N GLU A 177 16.87 -31.24 -18.83
CA GLU A 177 16.28 -31.22 -20.17
C GLU A 177 14.79 -30.90 -20.19
N ASP A 178 14.08 -31.27 -19.11
CA ASP A 178 12.62 -31.08 -18.93
C ASP A 178 12.26 -29.81 -18.19
N GLN A 179 13.24 -29.07 -17.67
CA GLN A 179 12.99 -27.84 -16.92
C GLN A 179 12.71 -26.66 -17.85
N PRO A 180 11.91 -25.66 -17.38
CA PRO A 180 11.75 -24.39 -18.08
C PRO A 180 13.10 -23.73 -18.34
N LYS A 181 13.32 -23.28 -19.59
CA LYS A 181 14.56 -22.58 -19.98
C LYS A 181 14.57 -21.11 -19.61
N GLY A 182 13.40 -20.56 -19.22
CA GLY A 182 13.23 -19.19 -18.78
C GLY A 182 11.86 -18.96 -18.15
N ILE A 183 11.72 -17.86 -17.47
CA ILE A 183 10.47 -17.38 -16.87
C ILE A 183 10.25 -15.96 -17.36
N LEU A 184 9.05 -15.69 -17.84
CA LEU A 184 8.60 -14.36 -18.23
C LEU A 184 7.46 -13.93 -17.32
N ASP A 185 7.63 -12.80 -16.64
CA ASP A 185 6.59 -12.14 -15.85
C ASP A 185 6.10 -10.90 -16.60
N MET A 186 4.87 -10.98 -17.13
CA MET A 186 4.23 -9.87 -17.84
C MET A 186 3.48 -8.99 -16.82
N GLY A 187 3.87 -7.71 -16.76
CA GLY A 187 3.35 -6.79 -15.75
C GLY A 187 4.07 -6.95 -14.40
N CYS A 188 5.35 -7.22 -14.44
CA CYS A 188 6.19 -7.58 -13.28
C CYS A 188 6.21 -6.54 -12.16
N GLY A 189 5.71 -5.32 -12.37
CA GLY A 189 5.76 -4.26 -11.38
C GLY A 189 7.20 -3.94 -10.96
N ASN A 190 7.51 -4.12 -9.68
CA ASN A 190 8.87 -3.97 -9.14
C ASN A 190 9.71 -5.26 -9.20
N GLY A 191 9.20 -6.31 -9.83
CA GLY A 191 9.89 -7.59 -9.92
C GLY A 191 9.80 -8.50 -8.69
N ALA A 192 8.97 -8.16 -7.71
CA ALA A 192 8.86 -8.92 -6.46
C ALA A 192 8.51 -10.41 -6.68
N PHE A 193 7.67 -10.72 -7.67
CA PHE A 193 7.34 -12.10 -7.98
C PHE A 193 8.53 -12.88 -8.56
N ILE A 194 9.29 -12.29 -9.48
CA ILE A 194 10.50 -12.89 -10.04
C ILE A 194 11.55 -13.10 -8.94
N GLU A 195 11.74 -12.13 -8.05
CA GLU A 195 12.64 -12.26 -6.90
C GLU A 195 12.22 -13.41 -5.98
N HIS A 196 10.91 -13.53 -5.72
CA HIS A 196 10.36 -14.64 -4.94
C HIS A 196 10.62 -16.00 -5.61
N ILE A 197 10.31 -16.14 -6.91
CA ILE A 197 10.58 -17.37 -7.67
C ILE A 197 12.07 -17.72 -7.64
N TYR A 198 12.93 -16.73 -7.88
CA TYR A 198 14.38 -16.92 -7.79
C TYR A 198 14.78 -17.48 -6.42
N THR A 199 14.28 -16.87 -5.35
CA THR A 199 14.56 -17.30 -3.97
C THR A 199 14.08 -18.74 -3.71
N VAL A 200 12.93 -19.13 -4.24
CA VAL A 200 12.39 -20.48 -4.12
C VAL A 200 13.28 -21.47 -4.86
N ILE A 201 13.67 -21.17 -6.10
CA ILE A 201 14.57 -22.03 -6.90
C ILE A 201 15.90 -22.19 -6.19
N ASP A 202 16.53 -21.09 -5.78
CA ASP A 202 17.84 -21.07 -5.13
C ASP A 202 17.85 -21.88 -3.82
N ARG A 203 16.87 -21.69 -2.97
CA ARG A 203 16.87 -22.25 -1.60
C ARG A 203 16.18 -23.59 -1.48
N ARG A 204 15.24 -23.93 -2.36
CA ARG A 204 14.32 -25.06 -2.19
C ARG A 204 14.36 -26.09 -3.30
N THR A 205 15.27 -25.94 -4.30
CA THR A 205 15.46 -26.93 -5.36
C THR A 205 16.90 -27.42 -5.42
N LEU A 206 17.10 -28.59 -6.03
CA LEU A 206 18.43 -29.16 -6.23
C LEU A 206 19.32 -28.30 -7.12
N ARG A 207 18.73 -27.41 -7.88
CA ARG A 207 19.41 -26.55 -8.86
C ARG A 207 19.99 -25.26 -8.27
N GLY A 208 19.50 -24.79 -7.12
CA GLY A 208 19.97 -23.56 -6.49
C GLY A 208 21.49 -23.49 -6.29
N LYS A 209 22.13 -24.64 -6.16
CA LYS A 209 23.59 -24.76 -6.06
C LYS A 209 24.34 -24.66 -7.39
N CYS A 210 23.68 -24.88 -8.54
CA CYS A 210 24.26 -24.83 -9.86
C CYS A 210 24.03 -23.54 -10.64
N TRP A 211 23.03 -22.75 -10.27
CA TRP A 211 22.58 -21.58 -11.04
C TRP A 211 23.39 -20.31 -10.82
N MET A 212 24.19 -20.22 -9.79
CA MET A 212 25.02 -19.03 -9.55
C MET A 212 25.93 -18.67 -10.73
N THR A 213 26.24 -19.60 -11.60
CA THR A 213 27.11 -19.37 -12.76
C THR A 213 26.38 -18.87 -14.01
N ILE A 214 25.09 -19.15 -14.16
CA ILE A 214 24.33 -18.87 -15.39
C ILE A 214 23.51 -17.57 -15.30
N LEU A 215 22.97 -17.22 -14.14
CA LEU A 215 22.12 -16.03 -13.98
C LEU A 215 22.91 -14.72 -13.99
N TYR A 216 24.16 -14.71 -13.58
CA TYR A 216 25.04 -13.54 -13.73
C TYR A 216 25.28 -13.13 -15.18
N SER A 217 25.10 -14.05 -16.15
CA SER A 217 25.21 -13.73 -17.57
C SER A 217 23.89 -13.29 -18.24
N LEU A 218 22.74 -13.43 -17.55
CA LEU A 218 21.40 -13.09 -18.06
C LEU A 218 20.72 -11.90 -17.37
N LEU A 219 21.27 -11.41 -16.27
CA LEU A 219 20.91 -10.10 -15.73
C LEU A 219 21.58 -8.99 -16.55
N VAL A 220 21.22 -8.93 -17.82
CA VAL A 220 21.32 -7.65 -18.53
C VAL A 220 20.42 -6.68 -17.78
N PRO A 221 20.93 -5.52 -17.36
CA PRO A 221 20.07 -4.50 -16.80
C PRO A 221 19.00 -4.19 -17.84
N ILE A 222 17.77 -4.63 -17.58
CA ILE A 222 16.62 -4.16 -18.33
C ILE A 222 16.48 -2.71 -17.91
N THR A 223 17.23 -1.86 -18.59
CA THR A 223 16.89 -0.46 -18.66
C THR A 223 15.52 -0.47 -19.33
N ILE A 224 14.47 -0.25 -18.52
CA ILE A 224 13.11 -0.02 -19.01
C ILE A 224 13.22 1.28 -19.81
N LYS A 225 13.50 1.17 -21.10
CA LYS A 225 13.10 2.20 -22.05
C LYS A 225 11.61 2.00 -22.22
N GLN A 226 10.88 2.95 -21.67
CA GLN A 226 9.46 3.13 -21.88
C GLN A 226 9.16 3.01 -23.38
N LEU A 227 8.27 2.09 -23.70
CA LEU A 227 7.48 2.11 -24.94
C LEU A 227 6.15 2.78 -24.63
#